data_22022747f744bd5d3c0f6e70cc1d1102
#
_entry.id   22022747f744bd5d3c0f6e70cc1d1102
#
_cell.length_a   1.000
_cell.length_b   1.000
_cell.length_c   1.000
_cell.angle_alpha   90.00
_cell.angle_beta   90.00
_cell.angle_gamma   90.00
#
_symmetry.space_group_name_H-M   'P 1'
#
loop_
_entity.id
_entity.type
_entity.pdbx_description
1 polymer ?
#
loop_
_entity_poly.entity_id
_entity_poly.type
_entity_poly.pdbx_seq_one_letter_code
_entity_poly.pdbx_strand_id
1 'polypeptide(L)'
;MAIKKMDTETYMALRGQATDVLDAVKENIGNDRITDRDLDRVTMPLGGGLTWTVPTLEGEDSAKTLDGIIVHWTSPKAYWATGMEVGGNTPPDCSSSDGETGYGDPGGDCYDCALNQWGSATGGAGKACKEKRMLFLLRPDDLLPIVVQAPSTSIQPVRRYLLRLASQGLPYWSVVTSLGLEKASSATGIAYSRIAPRSSGPVPEDRRARLAEYVAAIRPIIGHMAASDIHRDEF
;
A
#
# COMPACT_ATOMS: atom_id res chain seq x y z
N MET A 1 -20.04 -17.02 -14.17
CA MET A 1 -20.19 -16.60 -12.77
C MET A 1 -20.46 -15.11 -12.79
N ALA A 2 -21.67 -14.66 -12.45
CA ALA A 2 -22.02 -13.24 -12.50
C ALA A 2 -21.20 -12.49 -11.43
N ILE A 3 -20.39 -11.52 -11.86
CA ILE A 3 -19.69 -10.61 -10.96
C ILE A 3 -20.77 -9.82 -10.21
N LYS A 4 -20.90 -10.06 -8.89
CA LYS A 4 -21.77 -9.28 -8.04
C LYS A 4 -21.30 -7.83 -8.15
N LYS A 5 -22.09 -6.99 -8.85
CA LYS A 5 -21.84 -5.55 -8.92
C LYS A 5 -21.81 -5.05 -7.47
N MET A 6 -20.64 -4.65 -7.00
CA MET A 6 -20.53 -4.01 -5.70
C MET A 6 -21.19 -2.65 -5.81
N ASP A 7 -22.14 -2.40 -4.93
CA ASP A 7 -22.90 -1.15 -4.92
C ASP A 7 -21.99 -0.04 -4.39
N THR A 8 -21.59 0.87 -5.27
CA THR A 8 -20.76 2.02 -4.89
C THR A 8 -21.52 3.06 -4.07
N GLU A 9 -22.85 2.90 -3.91
CA GLU A 9 -23.61 3.71 -2.93
C GLU A 9 -23.18 3.42 -1.49
N THR A 10 -22.51 2.30 -1.25
CA THR A 10 -21.98 1.94 0.07
C THR A 10 -20.77 2.79 0.47
N TYR A 11 -20.01 3.36 -0.48
CA TYR A 11 -18.84 4.17 -0.14
C TYR A 11 -19.21 5.47 0.55
N MET A 12 -18.99 5.52 1.88
CA MET A 12 -19.34 6.68 2.71
C MET A 12 -18.59 7.95 2.27
N ALA A 13 -17.31 7.82 1.94
CA ALA A 13 -16.49 8.92 1.45
C ALA A 13 -16.98 9.55 0.14
N LEU A 14 -17.86 8.88 -0.62
CA LEU A 14 -18.43 9.38 -1.88
C LEU A 14 -19.87 9.87 -1.74
N ARG A 15 -20.47 9.85 -0.55
CA ARG A 15 -21.82 10.34 -0.31
C ARG A 15 -21.88 11.87 -0.17
N GLY A 16 -20.82 12.47 0.41
CA GLY A 16 -20.65 13.90 0.63
C GLY A 16 -19.68 14.56 -0.36
N GLN A 17 -19.20 15.74 0.01
CA GLN A 17 -18.10 16.42 -0.68
C GLN A 17 -16.75 15.95 -0.11
N ALA A 18 -15.67 16.11 -0.88
CA ALA A 18 -14.33 15.77 -0.40
C ALA A 18 -13.90 16.60 0.83
N THR A 19 -14.46 17.82 0.96
CA THR A 19 -14.27 18.70 2.13
C THR A 19 -14.83 18.08 3.41
N ASP A 20 -15.93 17.32 3.34
CA ASP A 20 -16.55 16.72 4.52
C ASP A 20 -15.62 15.71 5.20
N VAL A 21 -14.78 15.04 4.42
CA VAL A 21 -13.74 14.13 4.95
C VAL A 21 -12.68 14.90 5.71
N LEU A 22 -12.22 16.03 5.14
CA LEU A 22 -11.22 16.89 5.76
C LEU A 22 -11.74 17.54 7.04
N ASP A 23 -13.02 17.95 7.03
CA ASP A 23 -13.67 18.55 8.19
C ASP A 23 -13.83 17.53 9.34
N ALA A 24 -14.23 16.28 9.02
CA ALA A 24 -14.30 15.20 10.00
C ALA A 24 -12.93 14.88 10.62
N VAL A 25 -11.88 14.86 9.80
CA VAL A 25 -10.50 14.68 10.30
C VAL A 25 -10.13 15.83 11.23
N LYS A 26 -10.35 17.08 10.81
CA LYS A 26 -10.02 18.26 11.59
C LYS A 26 -10.78 18.34 12.90
N GLU A 27 -12.01 17.87 12.94
CA GLU A 27 -12.80 17.81 14.18
C GLU A 27 -12.19 16.85 15.21
N ASN A 28 -11.60 15.73 14.76
CA ASN A 28 -11.05 14.70 15.63
C ASN A 28 -9.61 14.97 16.07
N ILE A 29 -8.75 15.47 15.18
CA ILE A 29 -7.33 15.66 15.45
C ILE A 29 -6.86 17.12 15.35
N GLY A 30 -7.78 18.06 15.12
CA GLY A 30 -7.48 19.50 15.07
C GLY A 30 -6.64 19.86 13.83
N ASN A 31 -5.52 20.53 14.07
CA ASN A 31 -4.58 20.92 13.03
C ASN A 31 -3.35 20.00 12.94
N ASP A 32 -3.39 18.85 13.61
CA ASP A 32 -2.30 17.90 13.53
C ASP A 32 -2.14 17.38 12.11
N ARG A 33 -0.90 17.15 11.73
CA ARG A 33 -0.58 16.68 10.39
C ARG A 33 -0.75 15.17 10.34
N ILE A 34 -1.63 14.69 9.44
CA ILE A 34 -1.76 13.27 9.17
C ILE A 34 -0.56 12.79 8.36
N THR A 35 -0.01 11.65 8.77
CA THR A 35 0.97 10.89 8.02
C THR A 35 0.39 9.54 7.61
N ASP A 36 1.06 8.81 6.74
CA ASP A 36 0.66 7.45 6.40
C ASP A 36 0.71 6.49 7.60
N ARG A 37 1.42 6.86 8.67
CA ARG A 37 1.52 6.07 9.92
C ARG A 37 0.30 6.19 10.80
N ASP A 38 -0.43 7.28 10.68
CA ASP A 38 -1.66 7.52 11.44
C ASP A 38 -2.84 6.74 10.86
N LEU A 39 -2.68 6.19 9.64
CA LEU A 39 -3.69 5.38 9.00
C LEU A 39 -3.62 3.92 9.46
N ASP A 40 -4.80 3.33 9.64
CA ASP A 40 -4.93 1.92 9.94
C ASP A 40 -4.20 1.04 8.92
N ARG A 41 -3.45 0.05 9.42
CA ARG A 41 -2.68 -0.88 8.60
C ARG A 41 -3.23 -2.29 8.76
N VAL A 42 -3.52 -2.93 7.64
CA VAL A 42 -3.88 -4.35 7.67
C VAL A 42 -2.65 -5.22 7.75
N THR A 43 -2.76 -6.28 8.53
CA THR A 43 -1.67 -7.24 8.70
C THR A 43 -1.87 -8.44 7.78
N MET A 44 -0.82 -8.76 7.01
CA MET A 44 -0.77 -9.97 6.21
C MET A 44 -0.25 -11.13 7.05
N PRO A 45 -0.89 -12.33 6.98
CA PRO A 45 -0.50 -13.46 7.81
C PRO A 45 0.88 -13.99 7.39
N LEU A 46 1.62 -14.52 8.36
CA LEU A 46 2.87 -15.26 8.15
C LEU A 46 2.58 -16.72 7.74
N GLY A 47 3.63 -17.41 7.24
CA GLY A 47 3.58 -18.86 7.00
C GLY A 47 2.61 -19.33 5.93
N GLY A 48 2.16 -18.46 5.04
CA GLY A 48 1.22 -18.81 3.96
C GLY A 48 -0.23 -18.88 4.40
N GLY A 49 -0.62 -18.19 5.46
CA GLY A 49 -2.01 -17.96 5.84
C GLY A 49 -2.79 -17.19 4.76
N LEU A 50 -4.12 -17.29 4.77
CA LEU A 50 -4.98 -16.73 3.72
C LEU A 50 -6.02 -15.73 4.26
N THR A 51 -5.79 -15.21 5.46
CA THR A 51 -6.72 -14.32 6.15
C THR A 51 -6.00 -13.06 6.59
N TRP A 52 -6.52 -11.90 6.21
CA TRP A 52 -6.05 -10.61 6.66
C TRP A 52 -6.50 -10.34 8.09
N THR A 53 -5.69 -9.65 8.87
CA THR A 53 -6.13 -9.02 10.12
C THR A 53 -6.36 -7.54 9.84
N VAL A 54 -7.57 -7.07 10.16
CA VAL A 54 -8.06 -5.73 9.81
C VAL A 54 -8.40 -4.98 11.10
N PRO A 55 -7.80 -3.81 11.36
CA PRO A 55 -8.21 -3.00 12.50
C PRO A 55 -9.64 -2.48 12.33
N THR A 56 -10.35 -2.39 13.44
CA THR A 56 -11.70 -1.85 13.56
C THR A 56 -11.82 -1.01 14.83
N LEU A 57 -12.92 -0.29 15.01
CA LEU A 57 -13.17 0.48 16.23
C LEU A 57 -13.31 -0.42 17.48
N GLU A 58 -13.74 -1.67 17.30
CA GLU A 58 -13.91 -2.65 18.38
C GLU A 58 -12.65 -3.53 18.61
N GLY A 59 -11.59 -3.33 17.82
CA GLY A 59 -10.35 -4.11 17.89
C GLY A 59 -9.90 -4.61 16.53
N GLU A 60 -9.70 -5.92 16.38
CA GLU A 60 -9.26 -6.54 15.13
C GLU A 60 -10.30 -7.52 14.61
N ASP A 61 -10.50 -7.54 13.29
CA ASP A 61 -11.35 -8.49 12.59
C ASP A 61 -10.53 -9.26 11.54
N SER A 62 -11.12 -10.32 11.02
CA SER A 62 -10.50 -11.22 10.03
C SER A 62 -11.24 -11.18 8.70
N ALA A 63 -10.51 -10.97 7.61
CA ALA A 63 -11.08 -10.93 6.27
C ALA A 63 -10.31 -11.84 5.29
N LYS A 64 -11.04 -12.59 4.46
CA LYS A 64 -10.41 -13.39 3.37
C LYS A 64 -10.00 -12.54 2.18
N THR A 65 -10.72 -11.46 1.94
CA THR A 65 -10.46 -10.47 0.90
C THR A 65 -10.67 -9.07 1.44
N LEU A 66 -9.86 -8.13 0.96
CA LEU A 66 -10.05 -6.72 1.21
C LEU A 66 -10.60 -6.10 -0.06
N ASP A 67 -11.85 -5.67 -0.02
CA ASP A 67 -12.52 -5.04 -1.15
C ASP A 67 -12.53 -3.52 -0.97
N GLY A 68 -12.09 -2.78 -2.00
CA GLY A 68 -12.00 -1.32 -1.91
C GLY A 68 -11.49 -0.69 -3.20
N ILE A 69 -11.32 0.61 -3.16
CA ILE A 69 -10.74 1.40 -4.24
C ILE A 69 -9.34 1.82 -3.85
N ILE A 70 -8.33 1.47 -4.66
CA ILE A 70 -6.97 1.97 -4.45
C ILE A 70 -6.96 3.45 -4.83
N VAL A 71 -6.82 4.35 -3.84
CA VAL A 71 -6.84 5.80 -4.07
C VAL A 71 -5.44 6.39 -4.25
N HIS A 72 -4.42 5.70 -3.72
CA HIS A 72 -3.01 6.06 -3.87
C HIS A 72 -2.13 4.82 -3.70
N TRP A 73 -0.90 4.89 -4.15
CA TRP A 73 0.13 3.92 -3.84
C TRP A 73 1.52 4.55 -3.89
N THR A 74 2.44 4.01 -3.09
CA THR A 74 3.86 4.41 -3.07
C THR A 74 4.74 3.16 -3.12
N SER A 75 6.02 3.35 -3.43
CA SER A 75 7.02 2.27 -3.45
C SER A 75 8.25 2.68 -2.63
N PRO A 76 8.10 2.83 -1.32
CA PRO A 76 9.22 3.22 -0.49
C PRO A 76 10.34 2.19 -0.56
N LYS A 77 11.57 2.70 -0.47
CA LYS A 77 12.79 1.92 -0.46
C LYS A 77 13.65 2.32 0.73
N ALA A 78 14.37 1.34 1.28
CA ALA A 78 15.29 1.59 2.37
C ALA A 78 16.49 0.65 2.31
N TYR A 79 17.65 1.17 2.70
CA TYR A 79 18.88 0.44 2.80
C TYR A 79 19.53 0.62 4.17
N TRP A 80 20.03 -0.46 4.72
CA TRP A 80 20.82 -0.51 5.94
C TRP A 80 22.13 -1.22 5.65
N ALA A 81 23.28 -0.54 5.83
CA ALA A 81 24.61 -1.11 5.65
C ALA A 81 24.91 -2.19 6.70
N THR A 82 24.43 -1.99 7.92
CA THR A 82 24.53 -2.99 8.98
C THR A 82 23.43 -4.03 8.84
N GLY A 83 23.83 -5.32 8.80
CA GLY A 83 22.88 -6.44 8.67
C GLY A 83 21.81 -6.47 9.76
N MET A 84 20.77 -7.30 9.56
CA MET A 84 19.62 -7.45 10.47
C MET A 84 19.99 -7.96 11.88
N GLU A 85 21.21 -8.45 12.05
CA GLU A 85 21.70 -9.00 13.32
C GLU A 85 22.00 -7.93 14.39
N VAL A 86 22.21 -6.69 13.97
CA VAL A 86 22.33 -5.54 14.89
C VAL A 86 20.93 -5.00 15.12
N GLY A 87 20.22 -5.64 16.05
CA GLY A 87 18.83 -5.31 16.37
C GLY A 87 18.65 -3.85 16.71
N GLY A 88 17.47 -3.31 16.36
CA GLY A 88 17.02 -2.00 16.82
C GLY A 88 16.35 -1.17 15.73
N ASN A 89 15.58 -0.25 16.18
CA ASN A 89 14.85 0.76 15.43
C ASN A 89 15.81 1.81 14.82
N THR A 90 16.87 1.34 14.12
CA THR A 90 17.88 2.20 13.52
C THR A 90 17.33 2.75 12.22
N PRO A 91 17.36 4.08 12.00
CA PRO A 91 16.95 4.65 10.73
C PRO A 91 17.80 4.09 9.58
N PRO A 92 17.28 4.04 8.35
CA PRO A 92 18.03 3.58 7.20
C PRO A 92 19.21 4.52 6.87
N ASP A 93 20.31 3.96 6.38
CA ASP A 93 21.42 4.75 5.85
C ASP A 93 21.00 5.50 4.59
N CYS A 94 20.16 4.88 3.75
CA CYS A 94 19.52 5.51 2.60
C CYS A 94 18.05 5.12 2.53
N SER A 95 17.18 6.09 2.25
CA SER A 95 15.74 5.84 2.10
C SER A 95 15.12 6.69 1.00
N SER A 96 14.00 6.22 0.46
CA SER A 96 13.21 6.89 -0.55
C SER A 96 11.73 6.65 -0.27
N SER A 97 10.93 7.71 -0.18
CA SER A 97 9.48 7.61 0.02
C SER A 97 8.72 7.34 -1.29
N ASP A 98 9.23 7.81 -2.41
CA ASP A 98 8.64 7.65 -3.75
C ASP A 98 9.21 6.45 -4.53
N GLY A 99 10.39 5.96 -4.12
CA GLY A 99 11.13 4.91 -4.82
C GLY A 99 11.95 5.40 -6.01
N GLU A 100 12.03 6.73 -6.22
CA GLU A 100 12.73 7.38 -7.32
C GLU A 100 14.01 8.06 -6.83
N THR A 101 13.91 8.89 -5.80
CA THR A 101 15.05 9.64 -5.24
C THR A 101 15.39 9.18 -3.84
N GLY A 102 16.61 8.71 -3.64
CA GLY A 102 17.16 8.29 -2.34
C GLY A 102 17.79 9.45 -1.58
N TYR A 103 17.60 9.46 -0.27
CA TYR A 103 18.18 10.40 0.69
C TYR A 103 19.05 9.65 1.68
N GLY A 104 20.25 10.14 1.94
CA GLY A 104 21.24 9.51 2.84
C GLY A 104 22.43 8.96 2.06
N ASP A 105 23.00 7.84 2.50
CA ASP A 105 24.16 7.20 1.87
C ASP A 105 23.72 5.83 1.24
N PRO A 106 23.84 5.65 -0.09
CA PRO A 106 24.51 6.52 -1.08
C PRO A 106 23.67 7.71 -1.60
N GLY A 107 22.33 7.73 -1.39
CA GLY A 107 21.46 8.75 -1.97
C GLY A 107 21.33 8.67 -3.49
N GLY A 108 20.69 9.69 -4.11
CA GLY A 108 20.61 9.85 -5.56
C GLY A 108 19.50 9.01 -6.22
N ASP A 109 19.68 8.73 -7.52
CA ASP A 109 18.70 8.02 -8.33
C ASP A 109 18.57 6.55 -7.89
N CYS A 110 17.36 6.14 -7.52
CA CYS A 110 17.06 4.77 -7.10
C CYS A 110 17.05 3.75 -8.23
N TYR A 111 16.82 4.19 -9.48
CA TYR A 111 16.77 3.28 -10.62
C TYR A 111 18.15 2.73 -10.97
N ASP A 112 19.14 3.60 -11.01
CA ASP A 112 20.52 3.25 -11.35
C ASP A 112 21.38 2.86 -10.14
N CYS A 113 20.83 2.94 -8.92
CA CYS A 113 21.54 2.63 -7.69
C CYS A 113 22.03 1.17 -7.66
N ALA A 114 23.31 0.97 -7.42
CA ALA A 114 23.93 -0.37 -7.34
C ALA A 114 23.29 -1.26 -6.25
N LEU A 115 22.86 -0.66 -5.14
CA LEU A 115 22.21 -1.38 -4.03
C LEU A 115 20.78 -1.85 -4.36
N ASN A 116 20.15 -1.24 -5.37
CA ASN A 116 18.83 -1.61 -5.86
C ASN A 116 18.88 -2.64 -7.01
N GLN A 117 20.04 -3.15 -7.38
CA GLN A 117 20.18 -4.20 -8.40
C GLN A 117 20.10 -5.59 -7.79
N TRP A 118 19.60 -6.56 -8.56
CA TRP A 118 19.60 -7.96 -8.17
C TRP A 118 21.04 -8.47 -7.99
N GLY A 119 21.26 -9.22 -6.92
CA GLY A 119 22.58 -9.73 -6.54
C GLY A 119 23.41 -8.77 -5.68
N SER A 120 22.88 -7.58 -5.33
CA SER A 120 23.58 -6.63 -4.45
C SER A 120 23.50 -6.98 -2.97
N ALA A 121 22.60 -7.89 -2.57
CA ALA A 121 22.49 -8.31 -1.18
C ALA A 121 23.68 -9.22 -0.78
N THR A 122 24.24 -8.98 0.39
CA THR A 122 25.29 -9.83 0.95
C THR A 122 24.75 -11.25 1.17
N GLY A 123 25.38 -12.24 0.53
CA GLY A 123 25.04 -13.67 0.72
C GLY A 123 23.81 -14.17 -0.02
N GLY A 124 23.29 -13.43 -1.02
CA GLY A 124 22.12 -13.88 -1.76
C GLY A 124 21.89 -13.21 -3.12
N ALA A 125 20.92 -13.72 -3.88
CA ALA A 125 20.53 -13.17 -5.17
C ALA A 125 19.58 -11.93 -5.06
N GLY A 126 19.26 -11.52 -3.85
CA GLY A 126 18.35 -10.41 -3.59
C GLY A 126 18.98 -9.03 -3.80
N LYS A 127 18.18 -7.99 -3.54
CA LYS A 127 18.64 -6.60 -3.51
C LYS A 127 19.05 -6.23 -2.08
N ALA A 128 20.14 -5.47 -1.93
CA ALA A 128 20.51 -4.90 -0.63
C ALA A 128 19.50 -3.82 -0.20
N CYS A 129 19.12 -2.95 -1.10
CA CYS A 129 18.04 -2.00 -0.90
C CYS A 129 16.69 -2.73 -0.90
N LYS A 130 15.93 -2.61 0.18
CA LYS A 130 14.61 -3.24 0.33
C LYS A 130 13.55 -2.37 -0.30
N GLU A 131 12.53 -2.99 -0.86
CA GLU A 131 11.39 -2.33 -1.49
C GLU A 131 10.09 -2.92 -0.99
N LYS A 132 9.12 -2.07 -0.72
CA LYS A 132 7.72 -2.42 -0.47
C LYS A 132 6.83 -1.67 -1.45
N ARG A 133 5.58 -2.10 -1.52
CA ARG A 133 4.54 -1.29 -2.13
C ARG A 133 3.44 -1.06 -1.10
N MET A 134 3.14 0.19 -0.86
CA MET A 134 2.04 0.60 0.00
C MET A 134 0.85 0.96 -0.88
N LEU A 135 -0.29 0.32 -0.62
CA LEU A 135 -1.56 0.61 -1.29
C LEU A 135 -2.48 1.27 -0.27
N PHE A 136 -3.04 2.41 -0.62
CA PHE A 136 -4.04 3.10 0.17
C PHE A 136 -5.42 2.69 -0.36
N LEU A 137 -6.11 1.84 0.39
CA LEU A 137 -7.36 1.20 -0.01
C LEU A 137 -8.55 1.84 0.73
N LEU A 138 -9.40 2.56 0.00
CA LEU A 138 -10.65 3.10 0.53
C LEU A 138 -11.70 1.99 0.55
N ARG A 139 -12.18 1.64 1.75
CA ARG A 139 -13.26 0.66 1.94
C ARG A 139 -14.63 1.35 1.92
N PRO A 140 -15.74 0.59 1.75
CA PRO A 140 -17.09 1.17 1.69
C PRO A 140 -17.48 2.02 2.90
N ASP A 141 -17.16 1.54 4.10
CA ASP A 141 -17.61 2.14 5.35
C ASP A 141 -16.62 3.13 5.96
N ASP A 142 -15.50 3.42 5.26
CA ASP A 142 -14.45 4.30 5.73
C ASP A 142 -14.46 5.65 5.02
N LEU A 143 -14.10 6.72 5.75
CA LEU A 143 -13.81 8.03 5.18
C LEU A 143 -12.34 8.17 4.79
N LEU A 144 -11.43 7.50 5.49
CA LEU A 144 -10.00 7.45 5.22
C LEU A 144 -9.59 6.08 4.68
N PRO A 145 -8.58 6.01 3.81
CA PRO A 145 -8.09 4.73 3.33
C PRO A 145 -7.30 3.99 4.41
N ILE A 146 -7.37 2.68 4.39
CA ILE A 146 -6.45 1.80 5.13
C ILE A 146 -5.19 1.53 4.31
N VAL A 147 -4.09 1.22 4.98
CA VAL A 147 -2.82 0.91 4.33
C VAL A 147 -2.64 -0.61 4.21
N VAL A 148 -2.42 -1.07 2.99
CA VAL A 148 -2.06 -2.46 2.68
C VAL A 148 -0.61 -2.49 2.25
N GLN A 149 0.26 -3.06 3.08
CA GLN A 149 1.67 -3.23 2.76
C GLN A 149 1.88 -4.51 1.94
N ALA A 150 2.29 -4.35 0.69
CA ALA A 150 2.65 -5.46 -0.17
C ALA A 150 4.17 -5.73 -0.04
N PRO A 151 4.56 -6.86 0.55
CA PRO A 151 5.96 -7.26 0.66
C PRO A 151 6.57 -7.50 -0.72
N SER A 152 7.88 -7.62 -0.79
CA SER A 152 8.64 -7.81 -2.04
C SER A 152 8.09 -8.94 -2.92
N THR A 153 7.60 -10.03 -2.31
CA THR A 153 6.98 -11.17 -3.01
C THR A 153 5.65 -10.82 -3.69
N SER A 154 4.97 -9.78 -3.22
CA SER A 154 3.67 -9.31 -3.73
C SER A 154 3.78 -8.12 -4.69
N ILE A 155 4.94 -7.46 -4.81
CA ILE A 155 5.13 -6.30 -5.70
C ILE A 155 4.81 -6.66 -7.15
N GLN A 156 5.34 -7.78 -7.64
CA GLN A 156 5.14 -8.22 -9.03
C GLN A 156 3.66 -8.50 -9.37
N PRO A 157 2.90 -9.28 -8.59
CA PRO A 157 1.46 -9.47 -8.83
C PRO A 157 0.68 -8.16 -8.83
N VAL A 158 0.93 -7.26 -7.87
CA VAL A 158 0.28 -5.94 -7.80
C VAL A 158 0.62 -5.10 -9.01
N ARG A 159 1.91 -5.02 -9.40
CA ARG A 159 2.35 -4.28 -10.58
C ARG A 159 1.69 -4.79 -11.86
N ARG A 160 1.63 -6.12 -12.05
CA ARG A 160 0.97 -6.73 -13.21
C ARG A 160 -0.52 -6.38 -13.26
N TYR A 161 -1.18 -6.37 -12.12
CA TYR A 161 -2.58 -5.98 -12.02
C TYR A 161 -2.78 -4.52 -12.44
N LEU A 162 -1.99 -3.59 -11.91
CA LEU A 162 -2.06 -2.17 -12.26
C LEU A 162 -1.77 -1.93 -13.75
N LEU A 163 -0.80 -2.66 -14.34
CA LEU A 163 -0.51 -2.58 -15.77
C LEU A 163 -1.66 -3.13 -16.65
N ARG A 164 -2.37 -4.16 -16.18
CA ARG A 164 -3.56 -4.65 -16.88
C ARG A 164 -4.70 -3.63 -16.88
N LEU A 165 -4.90 -2.90 -15.79
CA LEU A 165 -5.84 -1.78 -15.76
C LEU A 165 -5.43 -0.69 -16.74
N ALA A 166 -4.16 -0.28 -16.71
CA ALA A 166 -3.63 0.73 -17.62
C ALA A 166 -3.76 0.32 -19.10
N SER A 167 -3.53 -0.97 -19.44
CA SER A 167 -3.71 -1.48 -20.81
C SER A 167 -5.15 -1.41 -21.32
N GLN A 168 -6.12 -1.30 -20.42
CA GLN A 168 -7.54 -1.11 -20.73
C GLN A 168 -7.97 0.35 -20.63
N GLY A 169 -7.02 1.29 -20.46
CA GLY A 169 -7.31 2.72 -20.28
C GLY A 169 -7.98 3.06 -18.94
N LEU A 170 -7.91 2.15 -17.95
CA LEU A 170 -8.53 2.32 -16.65
C LEU A 170 -7.51 2.85 -15.63
N PRO A 171 -7.69 4.05 -15.07
CA PRO A 171 -6.95 4.46 -13.90
C PRO A 171 -7.24 3.50 -12.72
N TYR A 172 -6.23 3.17 -11.92
CA TYR A 172 -6.37 2.22 -10.82
C TYR A 172 -7.46 2.61 -9.80
N TRP A 173 -7.68 3.90 -9.61
CA TRP A 173 -8.73 4.42 -8.72
C TRP A 173 -10.14 4.34 -9.32
N SER A 174 -10.28 4.05 -10.60
CA SER A 174 -11.59 3.92 -11.26
C SER A 174 -12.19 2.50 -11.19
N VAL A 175 -11.56 1.63 -10.41
CA VAL A 175 -11.92 0.21 -10.32
C VAL A 175 -12.00 -0.21 -8.86
N VAL A 176 -13.05 -0.94 -8.51
CA VAL A 176 -13.11 -1.65 -7.24
C VAL A 176 -12.17 -2.85 -7.31
N THR A 177 -11.20 -2.90 -6.41
CA THR A 177 -10.17 -3.94 -6.33
C THR A 177 -10.45 -4.86 -5.16
N SER A 178 -10.38 -6.16 -5.38
CA SER A 178 -10.40 -7.21 -4.34
C SER A 178 -8.99 -7.74 -4.15
N LEU A 179 -8.43 -7.59 -2.95
CA LEU A 179 -7.11 -8.08 -2.57
C LEU A 179 -7.27 -9.37 -1.77
N GLY A 180 -7.20 -10.51 -2.46
CA GLY A 180 -7.10 -11.83 -1.82
C GLY A 180 -5.66 -12.20 -1.51
N LEU A 181 -5.50 -13.32 -0.80
CA LEU A 181 -4.20 -13.94 -0.54
C LEU A 181 -4.11 -15.30 -1.21
N GLU A 182 -2.93 -15.65 -1.66
CA GLU A 182 -2.59 -16.98 -2.14
C GLU A 182 -1.33 -17.50 -1.44
N LYS A 183 -1.27 -18.81 -1.21
CA LYS A 183 -0.11 -19.47 -0.64
C LYS A 183 0.93 -19.70 -1.74
N ALA A 184 2.17 -19.33 -1.45
CA ALA A 184 3.32 -19.58 -2.31
C ALA A 184 4.46 -20.18 -1.48
N SER A 185 5.50 -20.69 -2.14
CA SER A 185 6.68 -21.24 -1.50
C SER A 185 7.95 -20.65 -2.12
N SER A 186 8.95 -20.40 -1.28
CA SER A 186 10.29 -20.02 -1.73
C SER A 186 11.00 -21.20 -2.41
N ALA A 187 12.13 -20.94 -3.06
CA ALA A 187 13.00 -21.99 -3.59
C ALA A 187 13.49 -22.97 -2.53
N THR A 188 13.55 -22.55 -1.26
CA THR A 188 13.91 -23.38 -0.10
C THR A 188 12.72 -24.05 0.57
N GLY A 189 11.52 -23.96 -0.01
CA GLY A 189 10.31 -24.62 0.50
C GLY A 189 9.57 -23.85 1.61
N ILE A 190 10.04 -22.67 1.99
CA ILE A 190 9.36 -21.85 3.02
C ILE A 190 8.06 -21.29 2.45
N ALA A 191 6.94 -21.59 3.11
CA ALA A 191 5.63 -21.09 2.72
C ALA A 191 5.47 -19.61 3.11
N TYR A 192 4.86 -18.82 2.23
CA TYR A 192 4.51 -17.42 2.47
C TYR A 192 3.19 -17.06 1.80
N SER A 193 2.60 -15.97 2.27
CA SER A 193 1.40 -15.38 1.68
C SER A 193 1.77 -14.38 0.60
N ARG A 194 1.00 -14.34 -0.48
CA ARG A 194 1.19 -13.41 -1.59
C ARG A 194 -0.13 -12.76 -1.96
N ILE A 195 -0.12 -11.46 -2.21
CA ILE A 195 -1.32 -10.73 -2.61
C ILE A 195 -1.73 -11.14 -4.02
N ALA A 196 -3.01 -11.48 -4.19
CA ALA A 196 -3.64 -11.83 -5.45
C ALA A 196 -4.74 -10.80 -5.80
N PRO A 197 -4.39 -9.66 -6.44
CA PRO A 197 -5.34 -8.61 -6.75
C PRO A 197 -6.24 -9.00 -7.93
N ARG A 198 -7.52 -8.65 -7.82
CA ARG A 198 -8.53 -8.86 -8.86
C ARG A 198 -9.42 -7.63 -8.98
N SER A 199 -9.95 -7.36 -10.16
CA SER A 199 -10.99 -6.36 -10.36
C SER A 199 -12.35 -6.94 -9.99
N SER A 200 -13.11 -6.21 -9.17
CA SER A 200 -14.53 -6.49 -8.88
C SER A 200 -15.47 -5.69 -9.80
N GLY A 201 -14.91 -4.86 -10.67
CA GLY A 201 -15.63 -4.05 -11.65
C GLY A 201 -15.25 -2.58 -11.61
N PRO A 202 -15.62 -1.83 -12.66
CA PRO A 202 -15.38 -0.40 -12.69
C PRO A 202 -16.31 0.35 -11.72
N VAL A 203 -15.82 1.45 -11.17
CA VAL A 203 -16.66 2.43 -10.47
C VAL A 203 -17.63 3.04 -11.49
N PRO A 204 -18.96 3.13 -11.18
CA PRO A 204 -19.94 3.75 -12.06
C PRO A 204 -19.54 5.17 -12.47
N GLU A 205 -19.89 5.54 -13.69
CA GLU A 205 -19.41 6.78 -14.29
C GLU A 205 -19.92 8.04 -13.55
N ASP A 206 -21.15 7.98 -13.04
CA ASP A 206 -21.76 9.03 -12.22
C ASP A 206 -21.03 9.28 -10.89
N ARG A 207 -20.24 8.33 -10.41
CA ARG A 207 -19.45 8.43 -9.16
C ARG A 207 -17.98 8.80 -9.41
N ARG A 208 -17.49 8.64 -10.64
CA ARG A 208 -16.07 8.86 -10.96
C ARG A 208 -15.62 10.30 -10.72
N ALA A 209 -16.45 11.30 -10.99
CA ALA A 209 -16.12 12.69 -10.74
C ALA A 209 -15.85 12.94 -9.25
N ARG A 210 -16.77 12.53 -8.38
CA ARG A 210 -16.62 12.65 -6.92
C ARG A 210 -15.41 11.87 -6.40
N LEU A 211 -15.19 10.68 -6.94
CA LEU A 211 -14.01 9.89 -6.58
C LEU A 211 -12.72 10.57 -7.01
N ALA A 212 -12.68 11.21 -8.17
CA ALA A 212 -11.52 11.97 -8.60
C ALA A 212 -11.24 13.17 -7.69
N GLU A 213 -12.30 13.89 -7.26
CA GLU A 213 -12.19 14.97 -6.26
C GLU A 213 -11.66 14.47 -4.93
N TYR A 214 -12.22 13.35 -4.42
CA TYR A 214 -11.73 12.69 -3.20
C TYR A 214 -10.25 12.30 -3.32
N VAL A 215 -9.86 11.64 -4.41
CA VAL A 215 -8.48 11.24 -4.66
C VAL A 215 -7.55 12.45 -4.72
N ALA A 216 -7.97 13.54 -5.35
CA ALA A 216 -7.19 14.78 -5.41
C ALA A 216 -7.03 15.43 -4.03
N ALA A 217 -8.06 15.38 -3.18
CA ALA A 217 -8.01 15.94 -1.83
C ALA A 217 -7.18 15.10 -0.86
N ILE A 218 -7.26 13.76 -0.94
CA ILE A 218 -6.62 12.88 0.04
C ILE A 218 -5.12 12.65 -0.25
N ARG A 219 -4.70 12.61 -1.53
CA ARG A 219 -3.31 12.34 -1.91
C ARG A 219 -2.27 13.26 -1.26
N PRO A 220 -2.46 14.60 -1.20
CA PRO A 220 -1.52 15.48 -0.52
C PRO A 220 -1.37 15.17 0.97
N ILE A 221 -2.38 14.57 1.57
CA ILE A 221 -2.40 14.26 3.01
C ILE A 221 -1.64 12.96 3.27
N ILE A 222 -1.92 11.90 2.49
CA ILE A 222 -1.38 10.56 2.70
C ILE A 222 -0.06 10.31 1.96
N GLY A 223 0.32 11.18 1.01
CA GLY A 223 1.53 11.01 0.18
C GLY A 223 2.82 11.54 0.81
N HIS A 224 2.76 12.15 1.99
CA HIS A 224 3.90 12.76 2.65
C HIS A 224 4.53 11.82 3.69
N MET A 225 5.21 10.78 3.22
CA MET A 225 6.14 10.05 4.08
C MET A 225 7.50 10.76 3.99
N ALA A 226 8.03 11.24 5.13
CA ALA A 226 9.40 11.72 5.16
C ALA A 226 10.35 10.51 5.06
N ALA A 227 11.49 10.69 4.36
CA ALA A 227 12.50 9.64 4.27
C ALA A 227 13.01 9.19 5.66
N SER A 228 13.03 10.13 6.63
CA SER A 228 13.37 9.87 8.03
C SER A 228 12.36 8.98 8.76
N ASP A 229 11.15 8.82 8.23
CA ASP A 229 10.06 8.09 8.87
C ASP A 229 10.02 6.60 8.47
N ILE A 230 10.94 6.18 7.63
CA ILE A 230 11.07 4.77 7.21
C ILE A 230 11.85 4.00 8.27
N HIS A 231 11.22 2.99 8.87
CA HIS A 231 11.84 2.13 9.87
C HIS A 231 12.07 0.71 9.34
N ARG A 232 13.05 0.01 9.93
CA ARG A 232 13.44 -1.35 9.53
C ARG A 232 12.29 -2.35 9.65
N ASP A 233 11.47 -2.23 10.68
CA ASP A 233 10.34 -3.14 10.92
C ASP A 233 9.26 -3.06 9.84
N GLU A 234 9.32 -2.04 8.98
CA GLU A 234 8.42 -1.89 7.85
C GLU A 234 8.86 -2.70 6.61
N PHE A 235 10.06 -3.31 6.61
CA PHE A 235 10.68 -4.05 5.52
C PHE A 235 11.06 -5.49 5.94
#